data_b722b25b977ee7ec3dddbb0b062cb9b5
#
_entry.id   b722b25b977ee7ec3dddbb0b062cb9b5
#
_cell.length_a   1.000
_cell.length_b   1.000
_cell.length_c   1.000
_cell.angle_alpha   90.00
_cell.angle_beta   90.00
_cell.angle_gamma   90.00
#
_symmetry.space_group_name_H-M   'P 1'
#
loop_
_entity.id
_entity.type
_entity.pdbx_description
1 polymer ?
#
loop_
_entity_poly.entity_id
_entity_poly.type
_entity_poly.pdbx_seq_one_letter_code
_entity_poly.pdbx_strand_id
1 'polypeptide(L)' 'MKNFIPMHLPNSLTVIVNTNYIVQIQPSLDPHDPTTVQMANGESFSLSAGEGSIFIGQLNKC' A
#
# COMPACT_ATOMS: atom_id res chain seq x y z
N MET A 1 3.88 -1.01 17.64
CA MET A 1 3.90 -2.05 16.61
C MET A 1 4.08 -1.42 15.27
N LYS A 2 5.30 -1.50 14.78
CA LYS A 2 5.63 -0.82 13.54
C LYS A 2 5.44 -1.69 12.31
N ASN A 3 5.08 -2.97 12.54
CA ASN A 3 4.92 -3.90 11.42
C ASN A 3 3.52 -3.87 10.81
N PHE A 4 2.60 -3.16 11.43
CA PHE A 4 1.22 -3.07 10.95
C PHE A 4 0.89 -1.64 10.63
N ILE A 5 0.50 -1.38 9.40
CA ILE A 5 0.08 -0.04 9.00
C ILE A 5 -1.23 -0.13 8.23
N PRO A 6 -2.07 0.91 8.33
CA PRO A 6 -3.32 0.93 7.59
C PRO A 6 -3.09 1.26 6.13
N MET A 7 -3.86 0.60 5.27
CA MET A 7 -3.85 0.84 3.84
C MET A 7 -5.26 1.20 3.43
N HIS A 8 -5.43 2.40 2.90
CA HIS A 8 -6.74 2.92 2.53
C HIS A 8 -7.01 2.64 1.06
N LEU A 9 -8.03 1.82 0.82
CA LEU A 9 -8.39 1.42 -0.52
C LEU A 9 -9.37 2.41 -1.14
N PRO A 10 -9.43 2.48 -2.47
CA PRO A 10 -10.32 3.46 -3.14
C PRO A 10 -11.80 3.29 -2.82
N ASN A 11 -12.22 2.09 -2.44
CA ASN A 11 -13.62 1.81 -2.15
C ASN A 11 -13.99 2.10 -0.70
N SER A 12 -13.22 2.93 -0.03
CA SER A 12 -13.44 3.36 1.36
C SER A 12 -13.15 2.27 2.39
N LEU A 13 -12.58 1.16 1.98
CA LEU A 13 -12.15 0.13 2.92
C LEU A 13 -10.75 0.43 3.42
N THR A 14 -10.51 0.09 4.68
CA THR A 14 -9.19 0.19 5.27
C THR A 14 -8.74 -1.20 5.66
N VAL A 15 -7.55 -1.58 5.20
CA VAL A 15 -6.96 -2.87 5.52
C VAL A 15 -5.68 -2.62 6.30
N ILE A 16 -5.53 -3.28 7.44
CA ILE A 16 -4.29 -3.19 8.21
C ILE A 16 -3.40 -4.34 7.76
N VAL A 17 -2.24 -4.00 7.22
CA VAL A 17 -1.36 -4.99 6.62
C VAL A 17 -0.10 -5.15 7.46
N ASN A 18 0.43 -6.37 7.46
CA ASN A 18 1.71 -6.66 8.07
C ASN A 18 2.79 -6.37 7.03
N THR A 19 3.66 -5.40 7.34
CA THR A 19 4.67 -4.96 6.38
C THR A 19 5.64 -6.07 6.02
N ASN A 20 5.78 -7.08 6.87
CA ASN A 20 6.67 -8.21 6.58
C ASN A 20 6.14 -9.09 5.44
N TYR A 21 4.86 -8.96 5.11
CA TYR A 21 4.25 -9.76 4.05
C TYR A 21 4.16 -9.02 2.74
N ILE A 22 4.69 -7.81 2.67
CA ILE A 22 4.72 -7.06 1.42
C ILE A 22 5.93 -7.50 0.61
N VAL A 23 5.67 -8.00 -0.59
CA VAL A 23 6.73 -8.46 -1.46
C VAL A 23 7.25 -7.31 -2.32
N GLN A 24 6.32 -6.51 -2.84
CA GLN A 24 6.67 -5.52 -3.84
C GLN A 24 5.63 -4.42 -3.83
N ILE A 25 6.08 -3.19 -3.99
CA ILE A 25 5.20 -2.05 -4.19
C ILE A 25 5.61 -1.40 -5.50
N GLN A 26 4.63 -1.23 -6.38
CA GLN A 26 4.83 -0.57 -7.65
C GLN A 26 4.18 0.79 -7.58
N PRO A 27 4.97 1.87 -7.40
CA PRO A 27 4.39 3.20 -7.26
C PRO A 27 3.78 3.68 -8.56
N SER A 28 2.85 4.62 -8.44
CA SER A 28 2.23 5.21 -9.62
C SER A 28 3.24 6.09 -10.35
N LEU A 29 3.19 6.05 -11.68
CA LEU A 29 4.08 6.85 -12.51
C LEU A 29 3.49 8.23 -12.80
N ASP A 30 2.16 8.35 -12.70
CA ASP A 30 1.53 9.65 -12.83
C ASP A 30 0.27 9.66 -11.95
N PRO A 31 -0.39 10.84 -11.82
CA PRO A 31 -1.53 10.95 -10.89
C PRO A 31 -2.73 10.08 -11.23
N HIS A 32 -2.78 9.54 -12.43
CA HIS A 32 -3.92 8.70 -12.85
C HIS A 32 -3.65 7.22 -12.67
N ASP A 33 -2.41 6.85 -12.40
CA ASP A 33 -2.04 5.44 -12.26
C ASP A 33 -2.15 5.02 -10.80
N PRO A 34 -2.64 3.80 -10.54
CA PRO A 34 -2.70 3.32 -9.18
C PRO A 34 -1.35 2.84 -8.68
N THR A 35 -1.20 2.84 -7.36
CA THR A 35 -0.09 2.20 -6.70
C THR A 35 -0.50 0.77 -6.40
N THR A 36 0.32 -0.19 -6.79
CA THR A 36 0.02 -1.60 -6.57
C THR A 36 0.90 -2.15 -5.47
N VAL A 37 0.27 -2.80 -4.49
CA VAL A 37 0.96 -3.44 -3.37
C VAL A 37 0.73 -4.93 -3.51
N GLN A 38 1.81 -5.70 -3.65
CA GLN A 38 1.75 -7.13 -3.80
C GLN A 38 2.17 -7.82 -2.52
N MET A 39 1.33 -8.73 -2.04
CA MET A 39 1.55 -9.43 -0.78
C MET A 39 2.13 -10.81 -1.02
N ALA A 40 2.75 -11.36 0.03
CA ALA A 40 3.41 -12.66 -0.07
C ALA A 40 2.44 -13.81 -0.34
N ASN A 41 1.16 -13.64 0.03
CA ASN A 41 0.17 -14.69 -0.17
C ASN A 41 -0.43 -14.69 -1.58
N GLY A 42 0.09 -13.86 -2.47
CA GLY A 42 -0.40 -13.77 -3.84
C GLY A 42 -1.46 -12.72 -4.06
N GLU A 43 -1.94 -12.09 -3.00
CA GLU A 43 -2.92 -11.01 -3.15
C GLU A 43 -2.24 -9.72 -3.55
N SER A 44 -3.00 -8.87 -4.24
CA SER A 44 -2.51 -7.54 -4.58
C SER A 44 -3.63 -6.54 -4.33
N PHE A 45 -3.21 -5.32 -4.01
CA PHE A 45 -4.13 -4.22 -3.74
C PHE A 45 -3.74 -3.04 -4.60
N SER A 46 -4.75 -2.30 -5.06
CA SER A 46 -4.52 -1.08 -5.84
C SER A 46 -4.96 0.11 -5.00
N LEU A 47 -4.07 1.08 -4.84
CA LEU A 47 -4.36 2.30 -4.10
C LEU A 47 -4.35 3.47 -5.09
N SER A 48 -5.13 4.51 -4.78
CA SER A 48 -5.01 5.73 -5.56
C SER A 48 -3.60 6.30 -5.39
N ALA A 49 -3.19 7.15 -6.32
CA ALA A 49 -1.85 7.71 -6.28
C ALA A 49 -1.59 8.45 -4.96
N GLY A 50 -2.57 9.21 -4.47
CA GLY A 50 -2.42 9.95 -3.22
C GLY A 50 -2.28 9.02 -2.02
N GLU A 51 -3.15 8.02 -1.93
CA GLU A 51 -3.08 7.08 -0.82
C GLU A 51 -1.83 6.22 -0.91
N GLY A 52 -1.42 5.88 -2.12
CA GLY A 52 -0.18 5.13 -2.29
C GLY A 52 1.03 5.89 -1.77
N SER A 53 1.09 7.18 -2.04
CA SER A 53 2.19 8.00 -1.54
C SER A 53 2.20 8.04 -0.01
N ILE A 54 1.03 8.16 0.60
CA ILE A 54 0.93 8.16 2.05
C ILE A 54 1.39 6.82 2.61
N PHE A 55 0.96 5.74 1.99
CA PHE A 55 1.33 4.40 2.44
C PHE A 55 2.84 4.18 2.36
N ILE A 56 3.45 4.56 1.25
CA ILE A 56 4.90 4.44 1.08
C ILE A 56 5.63 5.30 2.10
N GLY A 57 5.11 6.49 2.38
CA GLY A 57 5.70 7.36 3.39
C GLY A 57 5.68 6.72 4.76
N GLN A 58 4.61 6.02 5.11
CA GLN A 58 4.53 5.32 6.39
C GLN A 58 5.51 4.15 6.46
N LEU A 59 5.69 3.45 5.34
CA LEU A 59 6.67 2.37 5.30
C LEU A 59 8.07 2.89 5.57
N ASN A 60 8.40 4.06 5.06
CA ASN A 60 9.73 4.63 5.25
C ASN A 60 9.97 5.06 6.68
N LYS A 61 8.93 5.23 7.47
CA LYS A 61 9.05 5.60 8.86
C LYS A 61 9.16 4.41 9.80
N CYS A 62 8.93 3.23 9.31
CA CYS A 62 8.98 2.02 10.13
C CYS A 62 10.40 1.56 10.42
#